data_cd8069d618e32042289a4e98efa4c05b
#
_entry.id   cd8069d618e32042289a4e98efa4c05b
#
_cell.length_a   1.000
_cell.length_b   1.000
_cell.length_c   1.000
_cell.angle_alpha   90.00
_cell.angle_beta   90.00
_cell.angle_gamma   90.00
#
_symmetry.space_group_name_H-M   'P 1'
#
loop_
_entity.id
_entity.type
_entity.pdbx_description
1 polymer ?
#
loop_
_entity_poly.entity_id
_entity_poly.type
_entity_poly.pdbx_seq_one_letter_code
_entity_poly.pdbx_strand_id
1 'polypeptide(L)'
;MAYMFFNKYKIPEVVIKNGKKYIYDKVRKKDILFTPEEKVRQQVLTYLIDELKVPEYMIDEETAMSYYKVVSSKRPDILILKKDEKTGEAVPMAVIECKRNNTLIDGVIIEQTLHYAEQLGCNYAMITDGDYVDVAYCELDNKMLVSIKSLPTYEDMLNGIYEEIL
;
A
#
# COMPACT_ATOMS: atom_id res chain seq x y z
N MET A 1 -3.42 3.11 16.14
CA MET A 1 -2.05 2.87 15.61
C MET A 1 -1.43 1.69 16.34
N ALA A 2 -0.91 0.75 15.60
CA ALA A 2 -0.28 -0.45 16.15
C ALA A 2 1.20 -0.49 15.78
N TYR A 3 2.00 -1.23 16.57
CA TYR A 3 3.39 -1.52 16.18
C TYR A 3 3.41 -2.68 15.21
N MET A 4 4.07 -2.50 14.10
CA MET A 4 4.36 -3.55 13.15
C MET A 4 5.70 -3.26 12.49
N PHE A 5 6.73 -4.01 12.89
CA PHE A 5 8.08 -3.76 12.41
C PHE A 5 8.30 -4.41 11.04
N PHE A 6 8.33 -3.59 10.01
CA PHE A 6 8.62 -4.03 8.64
C PHE A 6 10.10 -4.30 8.38
N ASN A 7 11.00 -3.91 9.29
CA ASN A 7 12.44 -4.13 9.14
C ASN A 7 12.86 -5.62 9.08
N LYS A 8 11.99 -6.53 9.53
CA LYS A 8 12.20 -7.98 9.39
C LYS A 8 12.02 -8.48 7.95
N TYR A 9 11.36 -7.70 7.10
CA TYR A 9 11.14 -8.06 5.70
C TYR A 9 12.33 -7.65 4.86
N LYS A 10 12.83 -8.61 4.07
CA LYS A 10 14.02 -8.40 3.23
C LYS A 10 13.73 -7.47 2.07
N ILE A 11 14.72 -6.67 1.74
CA ILE A 11 14.72 -5.83 0.55
C ILE A 11 15.78 -6.32 -0.43
N PRO A 12 15.67 -6.02 -1.74
CA PRO A 12 16.72 -6.30 -2.70
C PRO A 12 18.04 -5.61 -2.34
N GLU A 13 19.15 -6.13 -2.84
CA GLU A 13 20.47 -5.56 -2.58
C GLU A 13 20.56 -4.13 -3.10
N VAL A 14 21.12 -3.23 -2.27
CA VAL A 14 21.39 -1.85 -2.67
C VAL A 14 22.71 -1.82 -3.45
N VAL A 15 22.67 -1.26 -4.66
CA VAL A 15 23.85 -1.12 -5.51
C VAL A 15 24.21 0.35 -5.69
N ILE A 16 25.50 0.64 -5.88
CA ILE A 16 26.00 1.99 -6.11
C ILE A 16 26.33 2.15 -7.59
N LYS A 17 25.74 3.15 -8.23
CA LYS A 17 26.01 3.53 -9.61
C LYS A 17 26.22 5.04 -9.67
N ASN A 18 27.36 5.48 -10.23
CA ASN A 18 27.69 6.92 -10.37
C ASN A 18 27.57 7.70 -9.03
N GLY A 19 27.99 7.08 -7.92
CA GLY A 19 27.95 7.69 -6.59
C GLY A 19 26.58 7.73 -5.93
N LYS A 20 25.55 7.17 -6.56
CA LYS A 20 24.19 7.10 -6.01
C LYS A 20 23.79 5.66 -5.69
N LYS A 21 22.93 5.50 -4.69
CA LYS A 21 22.40 4.20 -4.28
C LYS A 21 21.10 3.91 -5.01
N TYR A 22 20.98 2.69 -5.53
CA TYR A 22 19.79 2.18 -6.22
C TYR A 22 19.39 0.82 -5.66
N ILE A 23 18.12 0.51 -5.81
CA ILE A 23 17.53 -0.78 -5.48
C ILE A 23 16.67 -1.24 -6.66
N TYR A 24 16.75 -2.52 -7.00
CA TYR A 24 15.90 -3.07 -8.06
C TYR A 24 14.51 -3.36 -7.53
N ASP A 25 13.52 -2.70 -8.12
CA ASP A 25 12.11 -2.91 -7.78
C ASP A 25 11.52 -4.01 -8.65
N LYS A 26 11.11 -5.12 -8.03
CA LYS A 26 10.61 -6.30 -8.74
C LYS A 26 9.21 -6.11 -9.34
N VAL A 27 8.43 -5.16 -8.83
CA VAL A 27 7.11 -4.83 -9.35
C VAL A 27 7.22 -3.88 -10.54
N ARG A 28 7.96 -2.77 -10.37
CA ARG A 28 8.23 -1.81 -11.44
C ARG A 28 9.27 -2.29 -12.45
N LYS A 29 10.02 -3.35 -12.11
CA LYS A 29 11.06 -3.98 -12.95
C LYS A 29 12.13 -3.02 -13.46
N LYS A 30 12.62 -2.17 -12.56
CA LYS A 30 13.67 -1.18 -12.84
C LYS A 30 14.43 -0.81 -11.58
N ASP A 31 15.62 -0.23 -11.77
CA ASP A 31 16.38 0.36 -10.69
C ASP A 31 15.75 1.68 -10.24
N ILE A 32 15.52 1.80 -8.95
CA ILE A 32 14.92 2.98 -8.32
C ILE A 32 15.95 3.58 -7.38
N LEU A 33 16.01 4.91 -7.31
CA LEU A 33 16.86 5.61 -6.36
C LEU A 33 16.46 5.21 -4.93
N PHE A 34 17.45 4.71 -4.17
CA PHE A 34 17.24 4.27 -2.81
C PHE A 34 17.18 5.47 -1.85
N THR A 35 16.00 5.67 -1.28
CA THR A 35 15.72 6.72 -0.28
C THR A 35 15.19 6.07 1.00
N PRO A 36 15.18 6.78 2.15
CA PRO A 36 14.58 6.24 3.37
C PRO A 36 13.11 5.81 3.21
N GLU A 37 12.34 6.54 2.42
CA GLU A 37 10.95 6.16 2.12
C GLU A 37 10.87 4.93 1.22
N GLU A 38 11.75 4.84 0.20
CA GLU A 38 11.82 3.67 -0.68
C GLU A 38 12.21 2.41 0.08
N LYS A 39 13.06 2.52 1.10
CA LYS A 39 13.36 1.39 1.99
C LYS A 39 12.09 0.84 2.63
N VAL A 40 11.25 1.68 3.18
CA VAL A 40 9.96 1.28 3.79
C VAL A 40 9.04 0.66 2.74
N ARG A 41 8.95 1.29 1.58
CA ARG A 41 8.13 0.76 0.47
C ARG A 41 8.54 -0.64 0.06
N GLN A 42 9.85 -0.89 -0.10
CA GLN A 42 10.36 -2.21 -0.46
C GLN A 42 10.10 -3.26 0.63
N GLN A 43 10.21 -2.90 1.89
CA GLN A 43 9.86 -3.79 3.00
C GLN A 43 8.37 -4.15 2.98
N VAL A 44 7.52 -3.16 2.72
CA VAL A 44 6.07 -3.40 2.57
C VAL A 44 5.77 -4.30 1.38
N LEU A 45 6.42 -4.10 0.23
CA LEU A 45 6.25 -4.98 -0.93
C LEU A 45 6.59 -6.43 -0.60
N THR A 46 7.69 -6.67 0.11
CA THR A 46 8.07 -8.01 0.54
C THR A 46 6.99 -8.62 1.45
N TYR A 47 6.49 -7.85 2.40
CA TYR A 47 5.38 -8.26 3.26
C TYR A 47 4.13 -8.63 2.46
N LEU A 48 3.72 -7.81 1.52
CA LEU A 48 2.54 -8.07 0.69
C LEU A 48 2.68 -9.37 -0.11
N ILE A 49 3.84 -9.59 -0.70
CA ILE A 49 4.06 -10.75 -1.58
C ILE A 49 4.29 -12.02 -0.78
N ASP A 50 5.19 -11.99 0.20
CA ASP A 50 5.63 -13.19 0.91
C ASP A 50 4.65 -13.62 2.00
N GLU A 51 4.06 -12.68 2.73
CA GLU A 51 3.16 -12.98 3.85
C GLU A 51 1.69 -12.92 3.45
N LEU A 52 1.24 -11.85 2.82
CA LEU A 52 -0.17 -11.71 2.43
C LEU A 52 -0.50 -12.41 1.12
N LYS A 53 0.49 -12.91 0.39
CA LYS A 53 0.31 -13.66 -0.87
C LYS A 53 -0.34 -12.83 -1.99
N VAL A 54 -0.08 -11.54 -2.01
CA VAL A 54 -0.52 -10.68 -3.11
C VAL A 54 0.30 -11.02 -4.35
N PRO A 55 -0.34 -11.36 -5.48
CA PRO A 55 0.41 -11.58 -6.73
C PRO A 55 1.12 -10.30 -7.19
N GLU A 56 2.36 -10.40 -7.65
CA GLU A 56 3.11 -9.22 -8.11
C GLU A 56 2.37 -8.41 -9.17
N TYR A 57 1.69 -9.09 -10.10
CA TYR A 57 0.92 -8.44 -11.16
C TYR A 57 -0.37 -7.75 -10.68
N MET A 58 -0.73 -7.92 -9.41
CA MET A 58 -1.84 -7.23 -8.74
C MET A 58 -1.35 -6.12 -7.80
N ILE A 59 -0.12 -5.67 -7.96
CA ILE A 59 0.45 -4.54 -7.23
C ILE A 59 0.83 -3.45 -8.23
N ASP A 60 0.37 -2.23 -7.97
CA ASP A 60 0.79 -1.01 -8.66
C ASP A 60 1.55 -0.10 -7.71
N GLU A 61 2.57 0.58 -8.22
CA GLU A 61 3.35 1.56 -7.47
C GLU A 61 3.37 2.89 -8.21
N GLU A 62 3.11 3.97 -7.48
CA GLU A 62 3.18 5.35 -7.97
C GLU A 62 2.43 5.61 -9.29
N THR A 63 1.37 4.86 -9.53
CA THR A 63 0.49 5.07 -10.70
C THR A 63 -0.45 6.23 -10.41
N ALA A 64 -0.56 7.17 -11.33
CA ALA A 64 -1.48 8.28 -11.20
C ALA A 64 -2.93 7.80 -11.06
N MET A 65 -3.68 8.40 -10.16
CA MET A 65 -5.09 8.04 -9.92
C MET A 65 -5.95 8.20 -11.16
N SER A 66 -5.55 9.08 -12.10
CA SER A 66 -6.23 9.27 -13.38
C SER A 66 -6.25 8.00 -14.25
N TYR A 67 -5.30 7.11 -14.06
CA TYR A 67 -5.30 5.79 -14.72
C TYR A 67 -6.55 4.97 -14.35
N TYR A 68 -7.06 5.18 -13.14
CA TYR A 68 -8.28 4.53 -12.63
C TYR A 68 -9.51 5.44 -12.72
N LYS A 69 -9.52 6.38 -13.68
CA LYS A 69 -10.66 7.26 -13.99
C LYS A 69 -10.99 8.26 -12.87
N VAL A 70 -10.04 8.54 -11.99
CA VAL A 70 -10.15 9.60 -10.98
C VAL A 70 -9.50 10.87 -11.49
N VAL A 71 -10.19 12.01 -11.38
CA VAL A 71 -9.64 13.30 -11.84
C VAL A 71 -8.62 13.81 -10.81
N SER A 72 -7.40 13.25 -10.87
CA SER A 72 -6.28 13.61 -10.00
C SER A 72 -4.97 13.15 -10.61
N SER A 73 -3.93 13.98 -10.50
CA SER A 73 -2.56 13.62 -10.87
C SER A 73 -1.78 12.99 -9.72
N LYS A 74 -2.38 12.86 -8.54
CA LYS A 74 -1.74 12.26 -7.37
C LYS A 74 -1.45 10.78 -7.61
N ARG A 75 -0.39 10.30 -6.98
CA ARG A 75 0.13 8.94 -7.15
C ARG A 75 0.26 8.28 -5.78
N PRO A 76 -0.71 7.45 -5.38
CA PRO A 76 -0.55 6.63 -4.18
C PRO A 76 0.71 5.76 -4.28
N ASP A 77 1.36 5.52 -3.14
CA ASP A 77 2.61 4.75 -3.13
C ASP A 77 2.41 3.33 -3.65
N ILE A 78 1.43 2.62 -3.10
CA ILE A 78 1.13 1.25 -3.49
C ILE A 78 -0.39 1.07 -3.58
N LEU A 79 -0.82 0.39 -4.63
CA LEU A 79 -2.18 -0.11 -4.76
C LEU A 79 -2.15 -1.64 -4.86
N ILE A 80 -3.05 -2.29 -4.15
CA ILE A 80 -3.36 -3.70 -4.35
C ILE A 80 -4.62 -3.77 -5.22
N LEU A 81 -4.54 -4.55 -6.29
CA LEU A 81 -5.60 -4.66 -7.28
C LEU A 81 -6.36 -5.96 -7.13
N LYS A 82 -7.58 -5.93 -7.60
CA LYS A 82 -8.41 -7.13 -7.82
C LYS A 82 -9.00 -7.10 -9.22
N LYS A 83 -9.42 -8.24 -9.70
CA LYS A 83 -10.17 -8.32 -10.95
C LYS A 83 -11.62 -7.94 -10.69
N ASP A 84 -12.13 -6.96 -11.45
CA ASP A 84 -13.55 -6.64 -11.46
C ASP A 84 -14.30 -7.74 -12.22
N GLU A 85 -15.28 -8.37 -11.59
CA GLU A 85 -16.03 -9.47 -12.15
C GLU A 85 -16.89 -9.08 -13.37
N LYS A 86 -17.31 -7.82 -13.42
CA LYS A 86 -18.18 -7.32 -14.51
C LYS A 86 -17.38 -6.95 -15.76
N THR A 87 -16.24 -6.28 -15.57
CA THR A 87 -15.44 -5.75 -16.68
C THR A 87 -14.23 -6.60 -17.03
N GLY A 88 -13.76 -7.45 -16.11
CA GLY A 88 -12.51 -8.19 -16.23
C GLY A 88 -11.26 -7.34 -16.05
N GLU A 89 -11.40 -6.03 -15.78
CA GLU A 89 -10.29 -5.13 -15.55
C GLU A 89 -9.73 -5.26 -14.13
N ALA A 90 -8.45 -4.96 -13.95
CA ALA A 90 -7.85 -4.84 -12.63
C ALA A 90 -8.22 -3.47 -12.04
N VAL A 91 -8.80 -3.46 -10.85
CA VAL A 91 -9.24 -2.26 -10.14
C VAL A 91 -8.66 -2.21 -8.73
N PRO A 92 -8.43 -1.02 -8.16
CA PRO A 92 -7.90 -0.89 -6.80
C PRO A 92 -8.81 -1.52 -5.75
N MET A 93 -8.21 -2.26 -4.82
CA MET A 93 -8.86 -2.87 -3.66
C MET A 93 -8.30 -2.33 -2.35
N ALA A 94 -7.02 -2.01 -2.31
CA ALA A 94 -6.36 -1.43 -1.15
C ALA A 94 -5.40 -0.33 -1.58
N VAL A 95 -5.29 0.71 -0.77
CA VAL A 95 -4.30 1.78 -0.93
C VAL A 95 -3.36 1.77 0.28
N ILE A 96 -2.06 1.90 0.01
CA ILE A 96 -1.03 1.92 1.04
C ILE A 96 -0.14 3.15 0.83
N GLU A 97 0.02 3.94 1.88
CA GLU A 97 0.96 5.06 1.92
C GLU A 97 2.15 4.71 2.81
N CYS A 98 3.34 4.92 2.30
CA CYS A 98 4.59 4.67 2.99
C CYS A 98 5.29 5.98 3.30
N LYS A 99 5.78 6.13 4.52
CA LYS A 99 6.59 7.25 4.97
C LYS A 99 7.94 6.71 5.46
N ARG A 100 8.97 7.54 5.43
CA ARG A 100 10.26 7.16 6.04
C ARG A 100 10.11 6.93 7.54
N ASN A 101 10.99 6.12 8.09
CA ASN A 101 11.01 5.87 9.55
C ASN A 101 11.00 7.17 10.36
N ASN A 102 10.33 7.13 11.50
CA ASN A 102 10.17 8.27 12.43
C ASN A 102 9.37 9.46 11.85
N THR A 103 8.53 9.23 10.85
CA THR A 103 7.58 10.23 10.39
C THR A 103 6.37 10.24 11.32
N LEU A 104 5.99 11.42 11.81
CA LEU A 104 4.75 11.56 12.54
C LEU A 104 3.57 11.36 11.58
N ILE A 105 2.83 10.28 11.78
CA ILE A 105 1.59 10.04 11.03
C ILE A 105 0.47 10.80 11.72
N ASP A 106 0.18 11.98 11.21
CA ASP A 106 -0.83 12.88 11.74
C ASP A 106 -2.19 12.74 11.02
N GLY A 107 -3.18 13.50 11.48
CA GLY A 107 -4.52 13.48 10.90
C GLY A 107 -4.57 13.88 9.43
N VAL A 108 -3.67 14.73 8.96
CA VAL A 108 -3.62 15.17 7.56
C VAL A 108 -3.24 14.01 6.64
N ILE A 109 -2.21 13.24 7.02
CA ILE A 109 -1.78 12.05 6.25
C ILE A 109 -2.88 10.99 6.25
N ILE A 110 -3.52 10.76 7.40
CA ILE A 110 -4.62 9.81 7.53
C ILE A 110 -5.79 10.21 6.62
N GLU A 111 -6.24 11.45 6.70
CA GLU A 111 -7.34 11.97 5.87
C GLU A 111 -7.03 11.86 4.38
N GLN A 112 -5.81 12.18 3.97
CA GLN A 112 -5.38 12.07 2.58
C GLN A 112 -5.48 10.62 2.08
N THR A 113 -5.02 9.68 2.86
CA THR A 113 -5.04 8.24 2.49
C THR A 113 -6.46 7.72 2.41
N LEU A 114 -7.32 8.09 3.36
CA LEU A 114 -8.73 7.72 3.35
C LEU A 114 -9.47 8.36 2.17
N HIS A 115 -9.11 9.58 1.80
CA HIS A 115 -9.66 10.22 0.62
C HIS A 115 -9.27 9.49 -0.67
N TYR A 116 -8.02 9.02 -0.78
CA TYR A 116 -7.62 8.17 -1.89
C TYR A 116 -8.43 6.87 -1.94
N ALA A 117 -8.61 6.22 -0.79
CA ALA A 117 -9.42 5.01 -0.70
C ALA A 117 -10.84 5.23 -1.20
N GLU A 118 -11.48 6.31 -0.77
CA GLU A 118 -12.84 6.67 -1.19
C GLU A 118 -12.89 6.90 -2.71
N GLN A 119 -11.99 7.73 -3.24
CA GLN A 119 -11.96 8.07 -4.66
C GLN A 119 -11.68 6.87 -5.57
N LEU A 120 -10.81 5.96 -5.12
CA LEU A 120 -10.41 4.77 -5.87
C LEU A 120 -11.34 3.57 -5.67
N GLY A 121 -12.28 3.66 -4.73
CA GLY A 121 -13.16 2.55 -4.40
C GLY A 121 -12.47 1.43 -3.61
N CYS A 122 -11.42 1.76 -2.83
CA CYS A 122 -10.70 0.81 -2.01
C CYS A 122 -11.41 0.52 -0.71
N ASN A 123 -11.62 -0.75 -0.38
CA ASN A 123 -12.14 -1.17 0.92
C ASN A 123 -11.08 -1.22 2.02
N TYR A 124 -9.80 -1.28 1.66
CA TYR A 124 -8.71 -1.33 2.62
C TYR A 124 -7.76 -0.15 2.43
N ALA A 125 -7.29 0.40 3.55
CA ALA A 125 -6.30 1.47 3.55
C ALA A 125 -5.25 1.20 4.63
N MET A 126 -3.99 1.45 4.32
CA MET A 126 -2.89 1.31 5.26
C MET A 126 -1.92 2.48 5.13
N ILE A 127 -1.43 2.97 6.27
CA ILE A 127 -0.35 3.93 6.35
C ILE A 127 0.72 3.36 7.27
N THR A 128 1.98 3.49 6.88
CA THR A 128 3.09 3.05 7.71
C THR A 128 4.33 3.91 7.51
N ASP A 129 5.13 4.05 8.57
CA ASP A 129 6.50 4.59 8.52
C ASP A 129 7.56 3.48 8.66
N GLY A 130 7.13 2.22 8.63
CA GLY A 130 8.00 1.06 8.81
C GLY A 130 8.00 0.48 10.22
N ASP A 131 7.64 1.27 11.23
CA ASP A 131 7.57 0.84 12.63
C ASP A 131 6.13 0.85 13.16
N TYR A 132 5.35 1.81 12.72
CA TYR A 132 3.94 1.96 13.06
C TYR A 132 3.06 1.71 11.86
N VAL A 133 1.86 1.23 12.11
CA VAL A 133 0.86 1.01 11.07
C VAL A 133 -0.51 1.43 11.57
N ASP A 134 -1.24 2.12 10.70
CA ASP A 134 -2.68 2.32 10.81
C ASP A 134 -3.35 1.64 9.64
N VAL A 135 -4.32 0.79 9.92
CA VAL A 135 -5.06 0.06 8.91
C VAL A 135 -6.55 0.21 9.15
N ALA A 136 -7.29 0.42 8.08
CA ALA A 136 -8.73 0.58 8.13
C ALA A 136 -9.43 -0.23 7.05
N TYR A 137 -10.62 -0.72 7.39
CA TYR A 137 -11.60 -1.19 6.42
C TYR A 137 -12.63 -0.08 6.19
N CYS A 138 -12.88 0.22 4.93
CA CYS A 138 -13.79 1.27 4.50
C CYS A 138 -15.03 0.64 3.87
N GLU A 139 -16.17 0.76 4.53
CA GLU A 139 -17.45 0.43 3.91
C GLU A 139 -17.91 1.60 3.05
N LEU A 140 -17.81 1.46 1.73
CA LEU A 140 -18.02 2.55 0.80
C LEU A 140 -19.48 2.99 0.70
N ASP A 141 -20.42 2.05 0.84
CA ASP A 141 -21.84 2.32 0.68
C ASP A 141 -22.42 3.22 1.78
N ASN A 142 -22.04 2.98 3.02
CA ASN A 142 -22.51 3.75 4.18
C ASN A 142 -21.43 4.68 4.78
N LYS A 143 -20.27 4.76 4.14
CA LYS A 143 -19.11 5.55 4.57
C LYS A 143 -18.63 5.23 5.99
N MET A 144 -18.80 3.99 6.43
CA MET A 144 -18.27 3.52 7.70
C MET A 144 -16.79 3.20 7.60
N LEU A 145 -16.06 3.56 8.64
CA LEU A 145 -14.65 3.31 8.78
C LEU A 145 -14.42 2.46 10.02
N VAL A 146 -13.75 1.33 9.83
CA VAL A 146 -13.44 0.39 10.90
C VAL A 146 -11.92 0.25 11.03
N SER A 147 -11.37 0.50 12.22
CA SER A 147 -9.96 0.22 12.48
C SER A 147 -9.73 -1.28 12.58
N ILE A 148 -8.77 -1.80 11.85
CA ILE A 148 -8.43 -3.22 11.82
C ILE A 148 -6.98 -3.43 12.23
N LYS A 149 -6.64 -4.63 12.70
CA LYS A 149 -5.30 -4.93 13.22
C LYS A 149 -4.21 -4.85 12.17
N SER A 150 -4.48 -5.42 11.00
CA SER A 150 -3.55 -5.50 9.89
C SER A 150 -4.32 -5.75 8.60
N LEU A 151 -3.67 -5.57 7.47
CA LEU A 151 -4.23 -6.03 6.21
C LEU A 151 -4.40 -7.55 6.25
N PRO A 152 -5.56 -8.07 5.82
CA PRO A 152 -5.75 -9.51 5.66
C PRO A 152 -4.88 -10.08 4.54
N THR A 153 -4.83 -11.41 4.42
CA THR A 153 -4.26 -12.04 3.24
C THR A 153 -4.99 -11.59 1.97
N TYR A 154 -4.35 -11.72 0.83
CA TYR A 154 -4.98 -11.34 -0.44
C TYR A 154 -6.31 -12.04 -0.67
N GLU A 155 -6.38 -13.34 -0.36
CA GLU A 155 -7.63 -14.12 -0.46
C GLU A 155 -8.72 -13.57 0.46
N ASP A 156 -8.38 -13.24 1.70
CA ASP A 156 -9.34 -12.67 2.66
C ASP A 156 -9.80 -11.28 2.24
N MET A 157 -8.89 -10.44 1.70
CA MET A 157 -9.27 -9.14 1.14
C MET A 157 -10.26 -9.28 -0.01
N LEU A 158 -10.07 -10.26 -0.89
CA LEU A 158 -11.00 -10.54 -1.99
C LEU A 158 -12.40 -10.92 -1.48
N ASN A 159 -12.49 -11.50 -0.31
CA ASN A 159 -13.75 -11.92 0.34
C ASN A 159 -14.29 -10.90 1.34
N GLY A 160 -13.65 -9.73 1.46
CA GLY A 160 -14.10 -8.68 2.38
C GLY A 160 -13.93 -9.02 3.87
N ILE A 161 -13.02 -9.94 4.20
CA ILE A 161 -12.77 -10.38 5.58
C ILE A 161 -11.77 -9.43 6.25
N TYR A 162 -12.00 -9.13 7.52
CA TYR A 162 -11.08 -8.34 8.33
C TYR A 162 -11.27 -8.65 9.83
N GLU A 163 -10.25 -8.32 10.61
CA GLU A 163 -10.28 -8.46 12.07
C GLU A 163 -10.26 -7.07 12.72
N GLU A 164 -11.37 -6.71 13.34
CA GLU A 164 -11.51 -5.44 14.01
C GLU A 164 -10.64 -5.34 15.26
N ILE A 165 -10.12 -4.15 15.55
CA ILE A 165 -9.48 -3.86 16.84
C ILE A 165 -10.56 -3.65 17.88
N LEU A 166 -10.50 -4.47 18.94
CA LEU A 166 -11.41 -4.38 20.08
C LEU A 166 -10.90 -3.39 21.13
#